data_322cd2d33405b18092fde23ee363e6c0
#
_entry.id   322cd2d33405b18092fde23ee363e6c0
#
_cell.length_a   1.000
_cell.length_b   1.000
_cell.length_c   1.000
_cell.angle_alpha   90.00
_cell.angle_beta   90.00
_cell.angle_gamma   90.00
#
_symmetry.space_group_name_H-M   'P 1'
#
loop_
_entity.id
_entity.type
_entity.pdbx_description
1 polymer ?
#
loop_
_entity_poly.entity_id
_entity_poly.type
_entity_poly.pdbx_seq_one_letter_code
_entity_poly.pdbx_strand_id
1 'polypeptide(L)'
;MKPTLITTLLIAPIGYNKIKHIPDYNNLFEEAYGEGPSIDTISKAFAAYQYALLSGNSPFDQWYYGGDKNAISNDAKKGFEIFTGKGTCITCHTMSEDYALFTDEKLHNTGVGFDASM
;
A
#
# COMPACT_ATOMS: atom_id res chain seq x y z
N MET A 1 -11.10 -13.85 -5.84
CA MET A 1 -10.52 -14.39 -4.59
C MET A 1 -11.58 -14.25 -3.50
N LYS A 2 -12.02 -15.33 -2.87
CA LYS A 2 -13.03 -15.25 -1.80
C LYS A 2 -12.36 -14.69 -0.55
N PRO A 3 -12.95 -13.68 0.14
CA PRO A 3 -12.40 -13.19 1.40
C PRO A 3 -12.35 -14.35 2.40
N THR A 4 -11.24 -14.49 3.08
CA THR A 4 -11.03 -15.52 4.09
C THR A 4 -12.03 -15.32 5.24
N LEU A 5 -12.66 -16.39 5.68
CA LEU A 5 -13.67 -16.46 6.76
C LEU A 5 -13.31 -15.67 8.04
N ILE A 6 -12.03 -15.47 8.31
CA ILE A 6 -11.53 -14.74 9.50
C ILE A 6 -11.82 -13.23 9.40
N THR A 7 -11.68 -12.62 8.21
CA THR A 7 -11.97 -11.18 8.01
C THR A 7 -13.47 -10.90 8.15
N THR A 8 -14.30 -11.83 7.67
CA THR A 8 -15.75 -11.72 7.77
C THR A 8 -16.25 -11.87 9.21
N LEU A 9 -15.61 -12.70 10.03
CA LEU A 9 -16.06 -13.01 11.39
C LEU A 9 -15.77 -11.88 12.40
N LEU A 10 -14.69 -11.11 12.22
CA LEU A 10 -14.26 -10.07 13.18
C LEU A 10 -14.77 -8.66 12.84
N ILE A 11 -15.10 -8.37 11.60
CA ILE A 11 -15.52 -7.03 11.16
C ILE A 11 -17.06 -6.91 11.10
N ALA A 12 -17.76 -8.01 10.86
CA ALA A 12 -19.16 -8.00 10.51
C ALA A 12 -20.14 -7.48 11.59
N PRO A 13 -20.08 -7.86 12.86
CA PRO A 13 -21.11 -7.41 13.83
C PRO A 13 -20.75 -6.10 14.53
N ILE A 14 -19.47 -5.81 14.76
CA ILE A 14 -19.03 -4.68 15.60
C ILE A 14 -18.87 -3.41 14.77
N GLY A 15 -18.27 -3.51 13.59
CA GLY A 15 -17.99 -2.36 12.73
C GLY A 15 -19.25 -1.76 12.11
N TYR A 16 -20.12 -2.60 11.54
CA TYR A 16 -21.36 -2.20 10.88
C TYR A 16 -22.32 -1.45 11.80
N ASN A 17 -22.62 -2.03 12.98
CA ASN A 17 -23.51 -1.40 13.93
C ASN A 17 -22.94 -0.08 14.49
N LYS A 18 -21.62 0.02 14.60
CA LYS A 18 -20.95 1.22 15.07
C LYS A 18 -21.04 2.35 14.04
N ILE A 19 -20.71 2.10 12.78
CA ILE A 19 -20.76 3.10 11.69
C ILE A 19 -22.17 3.67 11.54
N LYS A 20 -23.19 2.83 11.61
CA LYS A 20 -24.61 3.23 11.47
C LYS A 20 -25.08 4.27 12.52
N HIS A 21 -24.38 4.38 13.64
CA HIS A 21 -24.73 5.29 14.73
C HIS A 21 -23.77 6.48 14.87
N ILE A 22 -22.80 6.61 13.98
CA ILE A 22 -21.87 7.75 13.95
C ILE A 22 -22.45 8.84 13.03
N PRO A 23 -22.78 10.04 13.56
CA PRO A 23 -23.43 11.10 12.78
C PRO A 23 -22.65 11.53 11.54
N ASP A 24 -21.31 11.46 11.56
CA ASP A 24 -20.44 11.85 10.47
C ASP A 24 -20.60 10.96 9.21
N TYR A 25 -21.22 9.78 9.34
CA TYR A 25 -21.51 8.87 8.23
C TYR A 25 -22.96 8.96 7.73
N ASN A 26 -23.80 9.87 8.32
CA ASN A 26 -25.18 10.02 7.90
C ASN A 26 -25.24 10.39 6.41
N ASN A 27 -26.05 9.65 5.65
CA ASN A 27 -26.28 9.78 4.20
C ASN A 27 -25.07 9.55 3.29
N LEU A 28 -23.83 9.43 3.80
CA LEU A 28 -22.66 9.25 2.95
C LEU A 28 -22.68 7.93 2.17
N PHE A 29 -23.20 6.87 2.77
CA PHE A 29 -23.33 5.58 2.10
C PHE A 29 -24.44 5.59 1.07
N GLU A 30 -25.56 6.23 1.36
CA GLU A 30 -26.66 6.39 0.43
C GLU A 30 -26.28 7.23 -0.79
N GLU A 31 -25.53 8.30 -0.60
CA GLU A 31 -25.00 9.14 -1.68
C GLU A 31 -23.99 8.40 -2.55
N ALA A 32 -23.09 7.61 -1.94
CA ALA A 32 -22.02 6.93 -2.67
C ALA A 32 -22.47 5.62 -3.33
N TYR A 33 -23.40 4.89 -2.71
CA TYR A 33 -23.75 3.50 -3.10
C TYR A 33 -25.23 3.28 -3.32
N GLY A 34 -26.09 4.27 -3.07
CA GLY A 34 -27.56 4.15 -3.19
C GLY A 34 -28.22 3.36 -2.07
N GLU A 35 -27.48 2.95 -1.06
CA GLU A 35 -27.96 2.15 0.09
C GLU A 35 -27.11 2.47 1.34
N GLY A 36 -27.68 2.24 2.52
CA GLY A 36 -27.02 2.49 3.80
C GLY A 36 -25.81 1.59 4.07
N PRO A 37 -25.15 1.82 5.25
CA PRO A 37 -24.01 1.02 5.65
C PRO A 37 -24.35 -0.47 5.72
N SER A 38 -23.57 -1.29 5.05
CA SER A 38 -23.63 -2.76 5.04
C SER A 38 -22.19 -3.31 4.95
N ILE A 39 -22.01 -4.61 5.12
CA ILE A 39 -20.71 -5.24 4.93
C ILE A 39 -20.20 -4.98 3.50
N ASP A 40 -21.10 -5.05 2.52
CA ASP A 40 -20.76 -4.84 1.12
C ASP A 40 -20.35 -3.39 0.84
N THR A 41 -21.14 -2.40 1.27
CA THR A 41 -20.83 -0.98 1.06
C THR A 41 -19.60 -0.53 1.83
N ILE A 42 -19.38 -1.03 3.05
CA ILE A 42 -18.17 -0.77 3.83
C ILE A 42 -16.95 -1.37 3.14
N SER A 43 -17.04 -2.60 2.62
CA SER A 43 -15.94 -3.23 1.87
C SER A 43 -15.62 -2.47 0.58
N LYS A 44 -16.64 -1.96 -0.13
CA LYS A 44 -16.46 -1.09 -1.30
C LYS A 44 -15.79 0.23 -0.93
N ALA A 45 -16.17 0.85 0.19
CA ALA A 45 -15.56 2.09 0.68
C ALA A 45 -14.07 1.88 1.02
N PHE A 46 -13.71 0.78 1.71
CA PHE A 46 -12.32 0.43 1.97
C PHE A 46 -11.53 0.21 0.68
N ALA A 47 -12.10 -0.52 -0.27
CA ALA A 47 -11.46 -0.74 -1.56
C ALA A 47 -11.24 0.57 -2.31
N ALA A 48 -12.26 1.44 -2.39
CA ALA A 48 -12.15 2.75 -3.03
C ALA A 48 -11.10 3.63 -2.35
N TYR A 49 -11.06 3.65 -1.03
CA TYR A 49 -10.03 4.38 -0.27
C TYR A 49 -8.62 3.87 -0.61
N GLN A 50 -8.41 2.56 -0.59
CA GLN A 50 -7.11 1.97 -0.93
C GLN A 50 -6.69 2.27 -2.38
N TYR A 51 -7.63 2.23 -3.33
CA TYR A 51 -7.36 2.63 -4.71
C TYR A 51 -7.02 4.12 -4.85
N ALA A 52 -7.55 4.97 -3.97
CA ALA A 52 -7.24 6.41 -3.98
C ALA A 52 -5.88 6.73 -3.32
N LEU A 53 -5.31 5.82 -2.55
CA LEU A 53 -3.97 5.97 -1.94
C LEU A 53 -2.88 5.71 -3.01
N LEU A 54 -2.80 6.59 -3.98
CA LEU A 54 -1.74 6.54 -4.98
C LEU A 54 -0.47 7.13 -4.38
N SER A 55 0.55 6.28 -4.21
CA SER A 55 1.91 6.71 -3.92
C SER A 55 2.68 6.85 -5.23
N GLY A 56 3.09 8.06 -5.55
CA GLY A 56 3.84 8.32 -6.77
C GLY A 56 4.36 9.76 -6.80
N ASN A 57 5.05 10.11 -7.87
CA ASN A 57 5.65 11.42 -8.05
C ASN A 57 6.63 11.81 -6.94
N SER A 58 7.30 10.81 -6.34
CA SER A 58 8.39 11.04 -5.40
C SER A 58 9.57 11.73 -6.10
N PRO A 59 10.52 12.33 -5.37
CA PRO A 59 11.76 12.83 -5.99
C PRO A 59 12.49 11.76 -6.81
N PHE A 60 12.42 10.49 -6.38
CA PHE A 60 12.96 9.37 -7.16
C PHE A 60 12.23 9.18 -8.49
N ASP A 61 10.88 9.20 -8.49
CA ASP A 61 10.08 9.03 -9.70
C ASP A 61 10.34 10.18 -10.69
N GLN A 62 10.42 11.41 -10.19
CA GLN A 62 10.74 12.59 -10.99
C GLN A 62 12.12 12.49 -11.63
N TRP A 63 13.10 11.96 -10.92
CA TRP A 63 14.45 11.77 -11.44
C TRP A 63 14.53 10.60 -12.42
N TYR A 64 14.06 9.42 -12.02
CA TYR A 64 14.30 8.18 -12.76
C TYR A 64 13.39 8.05 -13.97
N TYR A 65 12.10 8.30 -13.79
CA TYR A 65 11.08 8.18 -14.84
C TYR A 65 10.73 9.53 -15.48
N GLY A 66 10.72 10.61 -14.71
CA GLY A 66 10.33 11.95 -15.15
C GLY A 66 11.44 12.74 -15.83
N GLY A 67 12.70 12.29 -15.77
CA GLY A 67 13.84 12.94 -16.42
C GLY A 67 14.37 14.19 -15.72
N ASP A 68 13.86 14.55 -14.54
CA ASP A 68 14.40 15.66 -13.75
C ASP A 68 15.71 15.25 -13.06
N LYS A 69 16.82 15.63 -13.68
CA LYS A 69 18.16 15.31 -13.19
C LYS A 69 18.50 15.91 -11.84
N ASN A 70 17.73 16.89 -11.36
CA ASN A 70 17.96 17.60 -10.11
C ASN A 70 17.02 17.18 -8.98
N ALA A 71 16.05 16.29 -9.24
CA ALA A 71 15.08 15.87 -8.25
C ALA A 71 15.70 15.14 -7.04
N ILE A 72 16.87 14.51 -7.21
CA ILE A 72 17.62 13.87 -6.12
C ILE A 72 19.07 14.31 -6.09
N SER A 73 19.71 14.21 -4.91
CA SER A 73 21.11 14.58 -4.71
C SER A 73 22.07 13.65 -5.45
N ASN A 74 23.30 14.13 -5.70
CA ASN A 74 24.35 13.28 -6.28
C ASN A 74 24.71 12.08 -5.41
N ASP A 75 24.62 12.20 -4.09
CA ASP A 75 24.88 11.07 -3.19
C ASP A 75 23.76 10.04 -3.23
N ALA A 76 22.49 10.47 -3.40
CA ALA A 76 21.38 9.57 -3.67
C ALA A 76 21.56 8.80 -4.99
N LYS A 77 22.06 9.46 -6.05
CA LYS A 77 22.38 8.78 -7.32
C LYS A 77 23.46 7.72 -7.17
N LYS A 78 24.55 8.03 -6.45
CA LYS A 78 25.58 7.04 -6.11
C LYS A 78 25.02 5.88 -5.27
N GLY A 79 24.13 6.20 -4.32
CA GLY A 79 23.41 5.18 -3.55
C GLY A 79 22.58 4.25 -4.45
N PHE A 80 21.92 4.79 -5.45
CA PHE A 80 21.15 4.01 -6.41
C PHE A 80 22.05 3.11 -7.28
N GLU A 81 23.24 3.57 -7.70
CA GLU A 81 24.24 2.74 -8.38
C GLU A 81 24.69 1.55 -7.50
N ILE A 82 24.83 1.76 -6.20
CA ILE A 82 25.13 0.68 -5.24
C ILE A 82 23.94 -0.28 -5.12
N PHE A 83 22.73 0.28 -4.99
CA PHE A 83 21.48 -0.46 -4.85
C PHE A 83 21.24 -1.41 -6.03
N THR A 84 21.43 -0.92 -7.26
CA THR A 84 21.23 -1.70 -8.48
C THR A 84 22.42 -2.59 -8.85
N GLY A 85 23.62 -2.22 -8.37
CA GLY A 85 24.88 -2.90 -8.66
C GLY A 85 25.36 -3.78 -7.51
N LYS A 86 26.51 -3.43 -6.94
CA LYS A 86 27.22 -4.26 -5.95
C LYS A 86 26.45 -4.55 -4.65
N GLY A 87 25.45 -3.72 -4.32
CA GLY A 87 24.59 -3.94 -3.15
C GLY A 87 23.57 -5.05 -3.36
N THR A 88 23.28 -5.44 -4.61
CA THR A 88 22.31 -6.48 -5.00
C THR A 88 20.89 -6.28 -4.44
N CYS A 89 20.57 -5.09 -3.89
CA CYS A 89 19.28 -4.82 -3.25
C CYS A 89 18.11 -4.93 -4.24
N ILE A 90 18.35 -4.61 -5.52
CA ILE A 90 17.38 -4.68 -6.60
C ILE A 90 16.82 -6.10 -6.83
N THR A 91 17.48 -7.15 -6.34
CA THR A 91 17.04 -8.55 -6.52
C THR A 91 15.74 -8.85 -5.78
N CYS A 92 15.48 -8.17 -4.66
CA CYS A 92 14.24 -8.25 -3.89
C CYS A 92 13.42 -6.95 -4.00
N HIS A 93 14.11 -5.80 -4.07
CA HIS A 93 13.47 -4.49 -4.23
C HIS A 93 13.37 -4.13 -5.73
N THR A 94 12.53 -4.86 -6.44
CA THR A 94 12.42 -4.77 -7.90
C THR A 94 11.76 -3.46 -8.36
N MET A 95 12.03 -3.10 -9.60
CA MET A 95 11.45 -1.95 -10.30
C MET A 95 10.83 -2.43 -11.61
N SER A 96 9.77 -1.77 -12.04
CA SER A 96 9.16 -1.93 -13.36
C SER A 96 9.72 -0.87 -14.35
N GLU A 97 9.31 -0.96 -15.60
CA GLU A 97 9.73 0.01 -16.63
C GLU A 97 9.17 1.41 -16.38
N ASP A 98 7.94 1.51 -15.84
CA ASP A 98 7.21 2.77 -15.67
C ASP A 98 7.05 3.24 -14.22
N TYR A 99 7.35 2.40 -13.24
CA TYR A 99 7.19 2.70 -11.81
C TYR A 99 8.09 1.83 -10.94
N ALA A 100 8.33 2.25 -9.70
CA ALA A 100 9.07 1.48 -8.71
C ALA A 100 8.28 1.36 -7.40
N LEU A 101 7.81 0.15 -7.08
CA LEU A 101 7.27 -0.18 -5.76
C LEU A 101 8.35 -0.73 -4.84
N PHE A 102 9.52 -1.05 -5.37
CA PHE A 102 10.66 -1.62 -4.64
C PHE A 102 10.32 -2.88 -3.86
N THR A 103 9.50 -3.74 -4.44
CA THR A 103 9.10 -5.03 -3.87
C THR A 103 8.89 -6.04 -4.99
N ASP A 104 9.23 -7.31 -4.73
CA ASP A 104 8.88 -8.44 -5.57
C ASP A 104 7.62 -9.18 -5.07
N GLU A 105 6.92 -8.59 -4.07
CA GLU A 105 5.70 -9.10 -3.44
C GLU A 105 5.87 -10.49 -2.79
N LYS A 106 7.11 -10.87 -2.44
CA LYS A 106 7.43 -12.15 -1.80
C LYS A 106 7.85 -11.95 -0.36
N LEU A 107 7.79 -13.02 0.40
CA LEU A 107 8.32 -13.08 1.76
C LEU A 107 9.76 -13.59 1.73
N HIS A 108 10.66 -12.85 2.35
CA HIS A 108 12.08 -13.18 2.45
C HIS A 108 12.50 -13.38 3.91
N ASN A 109 13.25 -14.43 4.18
CA ASN A 109 13.87 -14.60 5.47
C ASN A 109 15.17 -13.76 5.54
N THR A 110 15.06 -12.57 6.11
CA THR A 110 16.17 -11.64 6.28
C THR A 110 16.89 -11.77 7.63
N GLY A 111 16.46 -12.70 8.48
CA GLY A 111 16.99 -12.88 9.83
C GLY A 111 16.52 -11.81 10.83
N VAL A 112 15.64 -10.88 10.46
CA VAL A 112 15.06 -9.90 11.38
C VAL A 112 14.26 -10.64 12.46
N GLY A 113 14.59 -10.37 13.73
CA GLY A 113 13.97 -11.04 14.88
C GLY A 113 14.57 -12.41 15.22
N PHE A 114 15.63 -12.83 14.53
CA PHE A 114 16.38 -14.02 14.92
C PHE A 114 17.15 -13.75 16.21
N ASP A 115 16.86 -14.55 17.24
CA ASP A 115 17.61 -14.54 18.50
C ASP A 115 18.50 -15.79 18.56
N ALA A 116 19.80 -15.56 18.51
CA ALA A 116 20.78 -16.63 18.55
C ALA A 116 20.90 -17.34 19.92
N SER A 117 20.18 -16.83 20.94
CA SER A 117 20.18 -17.38 22.30
C SER A 117 19.04 -18.40 22.55
N MET A 118 18.16 -18.64 21.57
CA MET A 118 17.10 -19.64 21.66
C MET A 118 17.55 -21.01 21.17
#